data_f8c87c32263df0db67da868a74b9c1e5
#
_entry.id   f8c87c32263df0db67da868a74b9c1e5
#
_cell.length_a   1.000
_cell.length_b   1.000
_cell.length_c   1.000
_cell.angle_alpha   90.00
_cell.angle_beta   90.00
_cell.angle_gamma   90.00
#
_symmetry.space_group_name_H-M   'P 1'
#
loop_
_entity.id
_entity.type
_entity.pdbx_description
1 polymer ?
#
loop_
_entity_poly.entity_id
_entity_poly.type
_entity_poly.pdbx_seq_one_letter_code
_entity_poly.pdbx_strand_id
1 'polypeptide(L)'
;GAYAPRRPVCDPAQHTGPQQRGMTSANAQKNIKAYLDFLLNDLGYTGFRYDMVKGFAAKYIGMYNTSAKPKFSVGEYWDNTGSIKNWINGTKVDGVPTSAGFDFDMKYRIFEAFSSNGDWSKLNGDCLVKDSYYRQYAVTFVDNHDTGRTDGQGSNPLFANIEAANAYILVMPGTPCVFLPH
;
A
#
# COMPACT_ATOMS: atom_id res chain seq x y z
N GLY A 1 -8.22 -21.34 -17.42
CA GLY A 1 -8.37 -20.05 -18.08
C GLY A 1 -7.99 -18.96 -17.10
N ALA A 2 -6.93 -18.20 -17.43
CA ALA A 2 -6.34 -17.18 -16.57
C ALA A 2 -7.34 -16.06 -16.27
N TYR A 3 -7.70 -15.89 -15.00
CA TYR A 3 -8.43 -14.72 -14.53
C TYR A 3 -7.42 -13.62 -14.22
N ALA A 4 -7.16 -12.78 -15.20
CA ALA A 4 -6.51 -11.50 -14.99
C ALA A 4 -7.58 -10.41 -15.11
N PRO A 5 -8.00 -9.76 -14.03
CA PRO A 5 -8.85 -8.60 -14.16
C PRO A 5 -8.00 -7.49 -14.79
N ARG A 6 -8.26 -7.19 -16.06
CA ARG A 6 -7.73 -5.98 -16.68
C ARG A 6 -8.37 -4.78 -15.98
N ARG A 7 -7.67 -4.18 -15.02
CA ARG A 7 -8.03 -2.88 -14.53
C ARG A 7 -7.64 -1.83 -15.56
N PRO A 8 -8.47 -0.80 -15.76
CA PRO A 8 -8.09 0.29 -16.66
C PRO A 8 -6.78 0.91 -16.16
N VAL A 9 -5.82 1.03 -17.06
CA VAL A 9 -4.59 1.79 -16.82
C VAL A 9 -5.01 3.24 -16.56
N CYS A 10 -4.95 3.69 -15.32
CA CYS A 10 -5.14 5.10 -15.01
C CYS A 10 -3.91 5.86 -15.52
N ASP A 11 -4.09 6.63 -16.57
CA ASP A 11 -3.08 7.57 -17.07
C ASP A 11 -2.78 8.60 -15.97
N PRO A 12 -1.53 8.72 -15.50
CA PRO A 12 -1.14 9.71 -14.50
C PRO A 12 -1.44 11.17 -14.91
N ALA A 13 -1.58 11.43 -16.22
CA ALA A 13 -1.90 12.75 -16.76
C ALA A 13 -3.39 13.12 -16.64
N GLN A 14 -4.28 12.18 -16.29
CA GLN A 14 -5.74 12.41 -16.26
C GLN A 14 -6.35 12.56 -14.86
N HIS A 15 -5.55 12.86 -13.83
CA HIS A 15 -6.06 13.09 -12.48
C HIS A 15 -6.79 14.42 -12.29
N THR A 16 -7.81 14.68 -13.13
CA THR A 16 -8.72 15.82 -12.97
C THR A 16 -10.05 15.43 -12.29
N GLY A 17 -10.09 14.26 -11.67
CA GLY A 17 -11.26 13.73 -10.98
C GLY A 17 -11.71 14.57 -9.77
N PRO A 18 -12.91 14.32 -9.23
CA PRO A 18 -13.44 15.02 -8.04
C PRO A 18 -12.50 15.01 -6.84
N GLN A 19 -11.77 13.91 -6.61
CA GLN A 19 -10.80 13.76 -5.52
C GLN A 19 -9.63 14.74 -5.67
N GLN A 20 -9.07 14.86 -6.88
CA GLN A 20 -8.00 15.82 -7.16
C GLN A 20 -8.46 17.28 -6.95
N ARG A 21 -9.68 17.62 -7.39
CA ARG A 21 -10.24 18.96 -7.18
C ARG A 21 -10.44 19.26 -5.70
N GLY A 22 -10.87 18.27 -4.90
CA GLY A 22 -10.97 18.41 -3.45
C GLY A 22 -9.61 18.74 -2.81
N MET A 23 -8.54 18.07 -3.23
CA MET A 23 -7.19 18.28 -2.68
C MET A 23 -6.60 19.65 -2.99
N THR A 24 -7.04 20.35 -4.04
CA THR A 24 -6.59 21.72 -4.37
C THR A 24 -7.27 22.79 -3.53
N SER A 25 -8.39 22.51 -2.89
CA SER A 25 -9.13 23.45 -2.07
C SER A 25 -8.40 23.72 -0.74
N ALA A 26 -8.11 24.99 -0.46
CA ALA A 26 -7.49 25.42 0.80
C ALA A 26 -8.34 25.02 2.03
N ASN A 27 -9.66 25.10 1.91
CA ASN A 27 -10.59 24.70 2.98
C ASN A 27 -10.55 23.18 3.22
N ALA A 28 -10.53 22.36 2.16
CA ALA A 28 -10.39 20.93 2.28
C ALA A 28 -9.05 20.53 2.92
N GLN A 29 -7.95 21.16 2.49
CA GLN A 29 -6.63 20.93 3.08
C GLN A 29 -6.59 21.30 4.57
N LYS A 30 -7.20 22.43 4.96
CA LYS A 30 -7.31 22.84 6.36
C LYS A 30 -8.07 21.82 7.18
N ASN A 31 -9.20 21.34 6.67
CA ASN A 31 -10.02 20.35 7.38
C ASN A 31 -9.31 19.00 7.52
N ILE A 32 -8.61 18.52 6.46
CA ILE A 32 -7.83 17.29 6.52
C ILE A 32 -6.71 17.42 7.55
N LYS A 33 -5.96 18.53 7.57
CA LYS A 33 -4.91 18.76 8.57
C LYS A 33 -5.47 18.73 9.99
N ALA A 34 -6.57 19.45 10.24
CA ALA A 34 -7.22 19.44 11.55
C ALA A 34 -7.68 18.04 11.97
N TYR A 35 -8.18 17.24 11.02
CA TYR A 35 -8.57 15.86 11.27
C TYR A 35 -7.36 14.97 11.61
N LEU A 36 -6.26 15.08 10.86
CA LEU A 36 -5.04 14.32 11.15
C LEU A 36 -4.43 14.70 12.50
N ASP A 37 -4.42 15.99 12.84
CA ASP A 37 -3.97 16.47 14.13
C ASP A 37 -4.83 15.90 15.27
N PHE A 38 -6.16 15.89 15.12
CA PHE A 38 -7.09 15.28 16.05
C PHE A 38 -6.80 13.78 16.25
N LEU A 39 -6.56 13.04 15.17
CA LEU A 39 -6.24 11.62 15.28
C LEU A 39 -4.97 11.36 16.09
N LEU A 40 -3.93 12.17 15.91
CA LEU A 40 -2.66 11.99 16.61
C LEU A 40 -2.71 12.49 18.07
N ASN A 41 -3.25 13.69 18.27
CA ASN A 41 -3.10 14.41 19.55
C ASN A 41 -4.23 14.10 20.51
N ASP A 42 -5.46 13.91 20.03
CA ASP A 42 -6.64 13.66 20.88
C ASP A 42 -6.95 12.17 21.00
N LEU A 43 -6.82 11.40 19.90
CA LEU A 43 -7.12 9.97 19.91
C LEU A 43 -5.88 9.07 20.11
N GLY A 44 -4.68 9.64 20.09
CA GLY A 44 -3.44 8.91 20.38
C GLY A 44 -2.96 7.96 19.31
N TYR A 45 -3.45 8.07 18.06
CA TYR A 45 -2.89 7.33 16.95
C TYR A 45 -1.44 7.77 16.70
N THR A 46 -0.62 6.87 16.14
CA THR A 46 0.79 7.16 15.88
C THR A 46 1.14 7.21 14.41
N GLY A 47 0.23 6.76 13.55
CA GLY A 47 0.47 6.70 12.10
C GLY A 47 -0.83 6.64 11.31
N PHE A 48 -0.68 6.65 9.98
CA PHE A 48 -1.81 6.68 9.04
C PHE A 48 -1.69 5.62 7.94
N ARG A 49 -2.80 5.00 7.59
CA ARG A 49 -3.01 4.38 6.29
C ARG A 49 -3.84 5.34 5.42
N TYR A 50 -3.26 5.77 4.32
CA TYR A 50 -3.97 6.55 3.31
C TYR A 50 -4.59 5.63 2.27
N ASP A 51 -5.90 5.69 2.17
CA ASP A 51 -6.71 4.88 1.27
C ASP A 51 -6.72 5.46 -0.15
N MET A 52 -6.76 4.57 -1.16
CA MET A 52 -6.95 4.92 -2.59
C MET A 52 -6.09 6.11 -3.07
N VAL A 53 -4.81 6.13 -2.73
CA VAL A 53 -3.91 7.27 -3.02
C VAL A 53 -3.62 7.48 -4.51
N LYS A 54 -4.07 6.59 -5.40
CA LYS A 54 -4.06 6.81 -6.85
C LYS A 54 -5.01 7.95 -7.28
N GLY A 55 -5.97 8.32 -6.45
CA GLY A 55 -6.98 9.33 -6.78
C GLY A 55 -6.49 10.77 -6.75
N PHE A 56 -5.27 11.04 -6.25
CA PHE A 56 -4.72 12.40 -6.13
C PHE A 56 -3.19 12.39 -6.14
N ALA A 57 -2.59 13.58 -6.37
CA ALA A 57 -1.14 13.69 -6.47
C ALA A 57 -0.45 13.40 -5.14
N ALA A 58 0.63 12.60 -5.18
CA ALA A 58 1.39 12.14 -4.02
C ALA A 58 1.96 13.28 -3.14
N LYS A 59 2.22 14.46 -3.73
CA LYS A 59 2.69 15.65 -3.01
C LYS A 59 1.78 16.08 -1.85
N TYR A 60 0.47 15.78 -1.91
CA TYR A 60 -0.45 16.09 -0.83
C TYR A 60 -0.20 15.23 0.40
N ILE A 61 0.20 13.96 0.21
CA ILE A 61 0.65 13.11 1.33
C ILE A 61 1.91 13.71 1.96
N GLY A 62 2.88 14.14 1.15
CA GLY A 62 4.07 14.86 1.65
C GLY A 62 3.70 16.06 2.52
N MET A 63 2.80 16.89 2.03
CA MET A 63 2.31 18.06 2.75
C MET A 63 1.59 17.70 4.07
N TYR A 64 0.73 16.68 4.07
CA TYR A 64 0.00 16.26 5.27
C TYR A 64 0.92 15.63 6.30
N ASN A 65 1.84 14.75 5.88
CA ASN A 65 2.80 14.13 6.79
C ASN A 65 3.78 15.14 7.39
N THR A 66 4.19 16.16 6.63
CA THR A 66 5.01 17.25 7.16
C THR A 66 4.26 18.09 8.21
N SER A 67 2.94 18.31 8.00
CA SER A 67 2.10 19.05 8.95
C SER A 67 1.85 18.25 10.22
N ALA A 68 1.35 17.03 10.10
CA ALA A 68 0.88 16.20 11.22
C ALA A 68 2.02 15.44 11.92
N LYS A 69 3.11 15.13 11.21
CA LYS A 69 4.30 14.40 11.72
C LYS A 69 3.98 13.04 12.34
N PRO A 70 3.26 12.15 11.63
CA PRO A 70 3.03 10.79 12.11
C PRO A 70 4.36 10.04 12.27
N LYS A 71 4.45 9.09 13.19
CA LYS A 71 5.60 8.19 13.33
C LYS A 71 5.75 7.25 12.13
N PHE A 72 4.64 6.93 11.47
CA PHE A 72 4.59 6.07 10.30
C PHE A 72 3.41 6.44 9.41
N SER A 73 3.59 6.30 8.09
CA SER A 73 2.46 6.34 7.16
C SER A 73 2.67 5.38 6.01
N VAL A 74 1.57 4.83 5.51
CA VAL A 74 1.55 3.95 4.35
C VAL A 74 0.40 4.33 3.43
N GLY A 75 0.64 4.31 2.13
CA GLY A 75 -0.38 4.56 1.12
C GLY A 75 -0.77 3.31 0.36
N GLU A 76 -2.06 3.18 0.11
CA GLU A 76 -2.61 2.15 -0.77
C GLU A 76 -2.52 2.60 -2.23
N TYR A 77 -1.37 2.37 -2.85
CA TYR A 77 -1.17 2.55 -4.28
C TYR A 77 -1.21 1.20 -4.98
N TRP A 78 -2.39 0.70 -5.32
CA TRP A 78 -2.59 -0.62 -5.88
C TRP A 78 -2.16 -0.69 -7.34
N ASP A 79 -0.88 -0.96 -7.57
CA ASP A 79 -0.26 -1.01 -8.88
C ASP A 79 1.05 -1.83 -8.83
N ASN A 80 1.80 -1.86 -9.94
CA ASN A 80 3.10 -2.49 -10.04
C ASN A 80 4.19 -1.71 -9.26
N THR A 81 5.31 -2.37 -9.03
CA THR A 81 6.47 -1.85 -8.29
C THR A 81 6.96 -0.50 -8.83
N GLY A 82 7.03 -0.32 -10.15
CA GLY A 82 7.49 0.93 -10.76
C GLY A 82 6.58 2.11 -10.44
N SER A 83 5.28 1.91 -10.54
CA SER A 83 4.26 2.91 -10.20
C SER A 83 4.29 3.26 -8.71
N ILE A 84 4.46 2.25 -7.82
CA ILE A 84 4.56 2.47 -6.37
C ILE A 84 5.84 3.27 -6.03
N LYS A 85 6.98 2.95 -6.64
CA LYS A 85 8.23 3.73 -6.49
C LYS A 85 8.03 5.19 -6.90
N ASN A 86 7.38 5.44 -8.01
CA ASN A 86 7.08 6.80 -8.49
C ASN A 86 6.17 7.54 -7.50
N TRP A 87 5.15 6.88 -6.97
CA TRP A 87 4.29 7.47 -5.95
C TRP A 87 5.05 7.79 -4.66
N ILE A 88 5.87 6.86 -4.13
CA ILE A 88 6.72 7.10 -2.95
C ILE A 88 7.62 8.31 -3.19
N ASN A 89 8.27 8.41 -4.36
CA ASN A 89 9.08 9.57 -4.73
C ASN A 89 8.26 10.86 -4.78
N GLY A 90 7.01 10.79 -5.21
CA GLY A 90 6.09 11.93 -5.24
C GLY A 90 5.69 12.45 -3.85
N THR A 91 5.89 11.65 -2.77
CA THR A 91 5.64 12.09 -1.38
C THR A 91 6.83 12.83 -0.75
N LYS A 92 7.96 12.96 -1.48
CA LYS A 92 9.18 13.56 -0.94
C LYS A 92 8.98 15.00 -0.48
N VAL A 93 9.53 15.29 0.69
CA VAL A 93 9.75 16.63 1.21
C VAL A 93 11.23 16.74 1.56
N ASP A 94 11.90 17.80 1.11
CA ASP A 94 13.33 17.99 1.26
C ASP A 94 14.17 16.78 0.79
N GLY A 95 13.73 16.15 -0.29
CA GLY A 95 14.41 15.00 -0.90
C GLY A 95 14.13 13.64 -0.24
N VAL A 96 13.39 13.59 0.88
CA VAL A 96 13.11 12.38 1.65
C VAL A 96 11.65 11.94 1.48
N PRO A 97 11.36 10.67 1.09
CA PRO A 97 10.01 10.15 1.07
C PRO A 97 9.37 10.20 2.46
N THR A 98 8.13 10.63 2.54
CA THR A 98 7.39 10.78 3.80
C THR A 98 6.38 9.66 4.04
N SER A 99 6.19 8.75 3.09
CA SER A 99 5.26 7.62 3.22
C SER A 99 5.83 6.35 2.62
N ALA A 100 5.53 5.23 3.24
CA ALA A 100 5.69 3.89 2.71
C ALA A 100 4.55 3.54 1.75
N GLY A 101 4.71 2.46 0.98
CA GLY A 101 3.67 1.90 0.12
C GLY A 101 3.49 0.40 0.38
N PHE A 102 2.28 -0.11 0.21
CA PHE A 102 2.03 -1.55 0.19
C PHE A 102 2.67 -2.20 -1.03
N ASP A 103 3.41 -3.29 -0.82
CA ASP A 103 4.10 -4.03 -1.89
C ASP A 103 3.14 -5.03 -2.55
N PHE A 104 2.35 -4.54 -3.48
CA PHE A 104 1.35 -5.36 -4.19
C PHE A 104 1.99 -6.43 -5.09
N ASP A 105 3.14 -6.17 -5.70
CA ASP A 105 3.81 -7.19 -6.50
C ASP A 105 4.30 -8.34 -5.60
N MET A 106 4.87 -8.07 -4.42
CA MET A 106 5.24 -9.12 -3.47
C MET A 106 4.00 -9.88 -2.99
N LYS A 107 2.89 -9.21 -2.71
CA LYS A 107 1.62 -9.86 -2.32
C LYS A 107 1.18 -10.89 -3.37
N TYR A 108 1.20 -10.54 -4.65
CA TYR A 108 0.82 -11.46 -5.72
C TYR A 108 1.82 -12.60 -5.90
N ARG A 109 3.13 -12.35 -5.73
CA ARG A 109 4.17 -13.39 -5.77
C ARG A 109 4.03 -14.38 -4.62
N ILE A 110 3.70 -13.90 -3.43
CA ILE A 110 3.39 -14.75 -2.28
C ILE A 110 2.16 -15.60 -2.60
N PHE A 111 1.12 -15.03 -3.16
CA PHE A 111 -0.07 -15.76 -3.57
C PHE A 111 0.26 -16.90 -4.55
N GLU A 112 1.07 -16.63 -5.58
CA GLU A 112 1.48 -17.63 -6.57
C GLU A 112 2.39 -18.71 -5.96
N ALA A 113 3.29 -18.33 -5.04
CA ALA A 113 4.24 -19.25 -4.42
C ALA A 113 3.61 -20.18 -3.37
N PHE A 114 2.68 -19.66 -2.57
CA PHE A 114 2.09 -20.40 -1.45
C PHE A 114 0.74 -21.05 -1.76
N SER A 115 0.20 -20.89 -2.96
CA SER A 115 -1.01 -21.60 -3.38
C SER A 115 -0.78 -23.12 -3.49
N SER A 116 -1.86 -23.90 -3.58
CA SER A 116 -1.83 -25.38 -3.54
C SER A 116 -0.90 -26.04 -4.58
N ASN A 117 -0.68 -25.39 -5.73
CA ASN A 117 0.27 -25.79 -6.77
C ASN A 117 1.37 -24.73 -6.92
N GLY A 118 1.87 -24.23 -5.79
CA GLY A 118 2.69 -23.04 -5.74
C GLY A 118 4.02 -23.15 -6.49
N ASP A 119 4.38 -22.07 -7.15
CA ASP A 119 5.66 -21.89 -7.83
C ASP A 119 6.56 -20.95 -7.01
N TRP A 120 7.43 -21.54 -6.20
CA TRP A 120 8.38 -20.82 -5.34
C TRP A 120 9.34 -19.91 -6.12
N SER A 121 9.56 -20.16 -7.42
CA SER A 121 10.40 -19.31 -8.27
C SER A 121 9.83 -17.89 -8.40
N LYS A 122 8.54 -17.72 -8.22
CA LYS A 122 7.84 -16.43 -8.24
C LYS A 122 8.35 -15.46 -7.18
N LEU A 123 8.80 -15.97 -6.05
CA LEU A 123 9.40 -15.14 -5.00
C LEU A 123 10.68 -14.43 -5.43
N ASN A 124 11.33 -14.86 -6.52
CA ASN A 124 12.53 -14.22 -7.06
C ASN A 124 12.25 -13.00 -7.95
N GLY A 125 11.00 -12.74 -8.31
CA GLY A 125 10.64 -11.63 -9.16
C GLY A 125 10.86 -10.25 -8.53
N ASP A 126 10.88 -9.21 -9.35
CA ASP A 126 11.04 -7.83 -8.91
C ASP A 126 9.83 -7.36 -8.11
N CYS A 127 10.08 -6.68 -6.99
CA CYS A 127 9.07 -6.09 -6.11
C CYS A 127 9.71 -4.99 -5.25
N LEU A 128 8.89 -4.21 -4.55
CA LEU A 128 9.35 -3.04 -3.81
C LEU A 128 10.37 -3.41 -2.72
N VAL A 129 10.12 -4.47 -1.96
CA VAL A 129 10.97 -4.90 -0.84
C VAL A 129 12.34 -5.44 -1.28
N LYS A 130 12.48 -5.87 -2.53
CA LYS A 130 13.78 -6.35 -3.07
C LYS A 130 14.69 -5.23 -3.54
N ASP A 131 14.17 -4.06 -3.78
CA ASP A 131 14.99 -2.90 -4.11
C ASP A 131 15.73 -2.39 -2.88
N SER A 132 17.05 -2.23 -2.99
CA SER A 132 17.93 -1.87 -1.86
C SER A 132 17.57 -0.52 -1.22
N TYR A 133 17.07 0.44 -2.02
CA TYR A 133 16.64 1.75 -1.52
C TYR A 133 15.20 1.72 -1.02
N TYR A 134 14.27 1.09 -1.77
CA TYR A 134 12.84 1.16 -1.45
C TYR A 134 12.38 0.15 -0.41
N ARG A 135 13.19 -0.86 -0.05
CA ARG A 135 12.80 -1.86 0.97
C ARG A 135 12.40 -1.27 2.31
N GLN A 136 12.99 -0.15 2.70
CA GLN A 136 12.64 0.57 3.93
C GLN A 136 11.26 1.24 3.87
N TYR A 137 10.72 1.43 2.66
CA TYR A 137 9.38 1.98 2.40
C TYR A 137 8.39 0.90 1.97
N ALA A 138 8.76 -0.36 1.98
CA ALA A 138 7.91 -1.47 1.58
C ALA A 138 7.10 -1.99 2.78
N VAL A 139 5.77 -1.98 2.68
CA VAL A 139 4.89 -2.70 3.60
C VAL A 139 4.47 -4.00 2.94
N THR A 140 4.98 -5.12 3.47
CA THR A 140 4.69 -6.47 2.96
C THR A 140 3.43 -7.01 3.61
N PHE A 141 2.61 -7.71 2.85
CA PHE A 141 1.38 -8.33 3.33
C PHE A 141 1.01 -9.54 2.47
N VAL A 142 0.26 -10.45 3.06
CA VAL A 142 -0.26 -11.65 2.38
C VAL A 142 -1.63 -11.33 1.78
N ASP A 143 -2.48 -10.76 2.61
CA ASP A 143 -3.86 -10.45 2.24
C ASP A 143 -4.36 -9.21 2.97
N ASN A 144 -5.54 -8.70 2.55
CA ASN A 144 -6.20 -7.57 3.16
C ASN A 144 -7.74 -7.73 3.06
N HIS A 145 -8.49 -6.78 3.57
CA HIS A 145 -9.95 -6.78 3.57
C HIS A 145 -10.59 -6.77 2.15
N ASP A 146 -9.83 -6.40 1.11
CA ASP A 146 -10.30 -6.40 -0.28
C ASP A 146 -10.01 -7.72 -1.01
N THR A 147 -9.02 -8.48 -0.55
CA THR A 147 -8.54 -9.70 -1.21
C THR A 147 -8.67 -10.95 -0.37
N GLY A 148 -8.68 -10.81 0.96
CA GLY A 148 -8.81 -11.89 1.93
C GLY A 148 -10.27 -12.25 2.24
N ARG A 149 -11.04 -12.61 1.22
CA ARG A 149 -12.48 -12.90 1.38
C ARG A 149 -12.70 -14.24 2.06
N THR A 150 -13.37 -14.18 3.20
CA THR A 150 -13.84 -15.34 3.97
C THR A 150 -15.35 -15.61 3.79
N ASP A 151 -16.01 -14.87 2.87
CA ASP A 151 -17.47 -14.88 2.69
C ASP A 151 -18.03 -16.09 1.93
N GLY A 152 -17.24 -17.15 1.76
CA GLY A 152 -17.67 -18.38 1.07
C GLY A 152 -17.79 -18.26 -0.46
N GLN A 153 -17.43 -17.13 -1.02
CA GLN A 153 -17.48 -16.86 -2.47
C GLN A 153 -16.28 -17.44 -3.23
N GLY A 154 -15.75 -18.55 -2.78
CA GLY A 154 -14.66 -19.28 -3.42
C GLY A 154 -13.57 -19.69 -2.43
N SER A 155 -12.89 -20.79 -2.72
CA SER A 155 -11.73 -21.20 -1.95
C SER A 155 -10.59 -20.21 -2.20
N ASN A 156 -10.17 -19.48 -1.17
CA ASN A 156 -8.87 -18.79 -1.21
C ASN A 156 -7.77 -19.87 -1.32
N PRO A 157 -7.06 -19.99 -2.45
CA PRO A 157 -6.06 -21.04 -2.64
C PRO A 157 -4.88 -20.93 -1.66
N LEU A 158 -4.71 -19.81 -0.96
CA LEU A 158 -3.75 -19.66 0.14
C LEU A 158 -4.23 -20.26 1.46
N PHE A 159 -5.50 -20.62 1.60
CA PHE A 159 -6.06 -20.98 2.90
C PHE A 159 -5.30 -22.10 3.61
N ALA A 160 -4.81 -23.10 2.87
CA ALA A 160 -4.02 -24.20 3.43
C ALA A 160 -2.61 -23.80 3.88
N ASN A 161 -2.04 -22.70 3.35
CA ASN A 161 -0.66 -22.26 3.58
C ASN A 161 -0.57 -20.83 4.12
N ILE A 162 -1.68 -20.29 4.63
CA ILE A 162 -1.75 -18.90 5.08
C ILE A 162 -0.77 -18.59 6.21
N GLU A 163 -0.59 -19.52 7.13
CA GLU A 163 0.37 -19.38 8.24
C GLU A 163 1.81 -19.31 7.71
N ALA A 164 2.17 -20.21 6.78
CA ALA A 164 3.49 -20.20 6.16
C ALA A 164 3.76 -18.92 5.36
N ALA A 165 2.74 -18.41 4.65
CA ALA A 165 2.84 -17.15 3.93
C ALA A 165 3.02 -15.95 4.88
N ASN A 166 2.32 -15.92 6.00
CA ASN A 166 2.51 -14.91 7.04
C ASN A 166 3.87 -15.04 7.73
N ALA A 167 4.31 -16.27 8.05
CA ALA A 167 5.65 -16.49 8.58
C ALA A 167 6.74 -15.97 7.63
N TYR A 168 6.56 -16.13 6.32
CA TYR A 168 7.48 -15.62 5.32
C TYR A 168 7.61 -14.10 5.38
N ILE A 169 6.50 -13.34 5.45
CA ILE A 169 6.58 -11.87 5.53
C ILE A 169 7.18 -11.37 6.84
N LEU A 170 7.08 -12.15 7.92
CA LEU A 170 7.66 -11.79 9.22
C LEU A 170 9.19 -11.93 9.26
N VAL A 171 9.79 -12.76 8.40
CA VAL A 171 11.24 -12.99 8.36
C VAL A 171 11.95 -12.30 7.17
N MET A 172 11.20 -11.79 6.20
CA MET A 172 11.76 -11.07 5.08
C MET A 172 11.98 -9.59 5.40
N PRO A 173 12.78 -8.83 4.63
CA PRO A 173 12.89 -7.38 4.77
C PRO A 173 11.54 -6.66 4.54
N GLY A 174 11.47 -5.39 4.98
CA GLY A 174 10.26 -4.56 4.90
C GLY A 174 9.51 -4.50 6.22
N THR A 175 8.37 -3.83 6.22
CA THR A 175 7.47 -3.74 7.38
C THR A 175 6.33 -4.74 7.17
N PRO A 176 6.23 -5.82 7.95
CA PRO A 176 5.16 -6.80 7.77
C PRO A 176 3.82 -6.25 8.27
N CYS A 177 2.76 -6.49 7.51
CA CYS A 177 1.38 -6.19 7.85
C CYS A 177 0.55 -7.47 7.79
N VAL A 178 0.21 -8.02 8.95
CA VAL A 178 -0.63 -9.23 9.06
C VAL A 178 -2.09 -8.84 9.10
N PHE A 179 -2.90 -9.51 8.28
CA PHE A 179 -4.34 -9.32 8.27
C PHE A 179 -4.97 -10.12 9.42
N LEU A 180 -5.63 -9.43 10.35
CA LEU A 180 -6.13 -10.01 11.61
C LEU A 180 -6.97 -11.29 11.45
N PRO A 181 -7.83 -11.47 10.40
CA PRO A 181 -8.57 -12.72 10.21
C PRO A 181 -7.72 -13.96 9.91
N HIS A 182 -6.40 -13.81 9.69
CA HIS A 182 -5.47 -14.91 9.52
C HIS A 182 -4.86 -15.32 10.85
#